data_e3b6601187b845a5a7129e918b75286c
#
_entry.id   e3b6601187b845a5a7129e918b75286c
#
_cell.length_a   1.000
_cell.length_b   1.000
_cell.length_c   1.000
_cell.angle_alpha   90.00
_cell.angle_beta   90.00
_cell.angle_gamma   90.00
#
_symmetry.space_group_name_H-M   'P 1'
#
loop_
_entity.id
_entity.type
_entity.pdbx_description
1 polymer ?
#
loop_
_entity_poly.entity_id
_entity_poly.type
_entity_poly.pdbx_seq_one_letter_code
_entity_poly.pdbx_strand_id
1 'polypeptide(L)'
;MLSDVSQLATRAQVVLNGGEHRAFIQKDGTFAVDNVKLGDSLLEIASSDYVFPKIHVRISLKETGEGKEEEGGRASIAARYVQIGSEWSDDAPVLAYPLRISASDKYDFFTERQGFSIIAMFSNPYMMMVGASLLAVFILPKLQANMDPEALKELQGGTKE
;
A
#
# COMPACT_ATOMS: atom_id res chain seq x y z
N MET A 1 5.77 -6.36 -10.33
CA MET A 1 6.48 -6.29 -11.61
C MET A 1 6.02 -5.01 -12.28
N LEU A 2 6.86 -3.97 -12.30
CA LEU A 2 6.54 -2.69 -12.97
C LEU A 2 6.49 -2.96 -14.47
N SER A 3 5.31 -2.97 -15.04
CA SER A 3 5.09 -3.33 -16.44
C SER A 3 5.40 -2.19 -17.42
N ASP A 4 5.72 -1.00 -16.94
CA ASP A 4 5.98 0.12 -17.85
C ASP A 4 6.97 1.15 -17.26
N VAL A 5 8.24 0.78 -17.31
CA VAL A 5 9.36 1.65 -16.86
C VAL A 5 9.39 2.96 -17.65
N SER A 6 8.90 2.97 -18.91
CA SER A 6 8.89 4.16 -19.76
C SER A 6 7.94 5.25 -19.23
N GLN A 7 6.83 4.88 -18.59
CA GLN A 7 5.92 5.84 -17.97
C GLN A 7 6.50 6.40 -16.66
N LEU A 8 7.25 5.58 -15.93
CA LEU A 8 7.94 6.00 -14.72
C LEU A 8 8.97 7.10 -15.01
N ALA A 9 9.73 6.96 -16.09
CA ALA A 9 10.76 7.91 -16.48
C ALA A 9 10.24 9.36 -16.66
N THR A 10 8.98 9.51 -17.05
CA THR A 10 8.38 10.83 -17.27
C THR A 10 7.81 11.45 -15.98
N ARG A 11 7.46 10.64 -14.98
CA ARG A 11 6.71 11.07 -13.78
C ARG A 11 7.44 10.83 -12.47
N ALA A 12 8.66 10.34 -12.51
CA ALA A 12 9.45 10.09 -11.33
C ALA A 12 10.82 10.77 -11.43
N GLN A 13 11.30 11.23 -10.27
CA GLN A 13 12.61 11.84 -10.12
C GLN A 13 13.29 11.23 -8.91
N VAL A 14 14.59 11.01 -9.01
CA VAL A 14 15.43 10.67 -7.87
C VAL A 14 15.85 11.95 -7.19
N VAL A 15 15.63 12.03 -5.91
CA VAL A 15 15.89 13.21 -5.08
C VAL A 15 16.82 12.79 -3.95
N LEU A 16 17.88 13.57 -3.72
CA LEU A 16 18.82 13.34 -2.64
C LEU A 16 18.75 14.52 -1.67
N ASN A 17 18.75 14.23 -0.36
CA ASN A 17 18.71 15.23 0.72
C ASN A 17 17.59 16.29 0.55
N GLY A 18 16.36 15.84 0.24
CA GLY A 18 15.22 16.74 0.10
C GLY A 18 15.31 17.70 -1.10
N GLY A 19 16.19 17.44 -2.06
CA GLY A 19 16.28 18.21 -3.31
C GLY A 19 17.61 18.91 -3.55
N GLU A 20 18.63 18.68 -2.73
CA GLU A 20 19.98 19.19 -2.95
C GLU A 20 20.53 18.69 -4.30
N HIS A 21 20.30 17.40 -4.60
CA HIS A 21 20.58 16.83 -5.90
C HIS A 21 19.32 16.18 -6.46
N ARG A 22 19.13 16.29 -7.77
CA ARG A 22 18.01 15.66 -8.50
C ARG A 22 18.52 15.01 -9.75
N ALA A 23 18.04 13.81 -10.00
CA ALA A 23 18.32 13.09 -11.24
C ALA A 23 17.04 12.57 -11.86
N PHE A 24 17.00 12.56 -13.18
CA PHE A 24 15.90 11.97 -13.94
C PHE A 24 16.13 10.49 -14.15
N ILE A 25 15.05 9.73 -14.15
CA ILE A 25 15.09 8.32 -14.50
C ILE A 25 15.06 8.21 -16.02
N GLN A 26 15.98 7.46 -16.60
CA GLN A 26 16.06 7.21 -18.01
C GLN A 26 14.97 6.23 -18.47
N LYS A 27 14.74 6.11 -19.77
CA LYS A 27 13.71 5.22 -20.34
C LYS A 27 13.94 3.74 -20.04
N ASP A 28 15.18 3.36 -19.79
CA ASP A 28 15.58 2.01 -19.38
C ASP A 28 15.43 1.76 -17.87
N GLY A 29 15.01 2.79 -17.11
CA GLY A 29 14.86 2.74 -15.66
C GLY A 29 16.13 3.00 -14.87
N THR A 30 17.25 3.33 -15.56
CA THR A 30 18.49 3.70 -14.87
C THR A 30 18.49 5.16 -14.44
N PHE A 31 19.24 5.48 -13.41
CA PHE A 31 19.49 6.84 -12.97
C PHE A 31 20.94 6.98 -12.47
N ALA A 32 21.47 8.18 -12.58
CA ALA A 32 22.75 8.54 -12.03
C ALA A 32 22.63 9.89 -11.32
N VAL A 33 23.22 10.01 -10.15
CA VAL A 33 23.30 11.24 -9.38
C VAL A 33 24.75 11.63 -9.28
N ASP A 34 25.09 12.78 -9.86
CA ASP A 34 26.45 13.26 -9.94
C ASP A 34 26.78 14.24 -8.78
N ASN A 35 28.07 14.42 -8.51
CA ASN A 35 28.59 15.39 -7.52
C ASN A 35 28.04 15.21 -6.09
N VAL A 36 27.78 13.98 -5.68
CA VAL A 36 27.33 13.71 -4.33
C VAL A 36 28.50 13.85 -3.36
N LYS A 37 28.30 14.62 -2.29
CA LYS A 37 29.30 14.84 -1.24
C LYS A 37 29.51 13.57 -0.43
N LEU A 38 30.71 13.45 0.15
CA LEU A 38 30.98 12.41 1.15
C LEU A 38 30.11 12.59 2.38
N GLY A 39 29.70 11.50 2.98
CA GLY A 39 28.85 11.47 4.16
C GLY A 39 27.52 10.76 3.95
N ASP A 40 26.59 11.04 4.82
CA ASP A 40 25.27 10.44 4.83
C ASP A 40 24.28 11.26 4.01
N SER A 41 23.51 10.58 3.18
CA SER A 41 22.50 11.18 2.31
C SER A 41 21.24 10.35 2.31
N LEU A 42 20.09 11.01 2.20
CA LEU A 42 18.80 10.35 2.06
C LEU A 42 18.38 10.37 0.60
N LEU A 43 18.23 9.19 0.01
CA LEU A 43 17.76 9.01 -1.35
C LEU A 43 16.26 8.68 -1.33
N GLU A 44 15.51 9.44 -2.08
CA GLU A 44 14.07 9.28 -2.26
C GLU A 44 13.74 9.28 -3.75
N ILE A 45 12.77 8.47 -4.15
CA ILE A 45 12.20 8.53 -5.49
C ILE A 45 10.84 9.19 -5.38
N ALA A 46 10.76 10.42 -5.87
CA ALA A 46 9.52 11.18 -5.96
C ALA A 46 8.75 10.73 -7.20
N SER A 47 7.64 10.06 -7.02
CA SER A 47 6.75 9.61 -8.09
C SER A 47 5.30 9.96 -7.74
N SER A 48 4.50 10.31 -8.76
CA SER A 48 3.07 10.55 -8.59
C SER A 48 2.24 9.28 -8.53
N ASP A 49 2.74 8.19 -9.09
CA ASP A 49 1.95 6.98 -9.31
C ASP A 49 2.33 5.82 -8.37
N TYR A 50 3.58 5.83 -7.88
CA TYR A 50 4.13 4.73 -7.09
C TYR A 50 4.82 5.20 -5.82
N VAL A 51 4.71 4.40 -4.78
CA VAL A 51 5.41 4.58 -3.51
C VAL A 51 6.73 3.83 -3.56
N PHE A 52 7.82 4.52 -3.29
CA PHE A 52 9.14 3.93 -3.19
C PHE A 52 9.67 4.00 -1.76
N PRO A 53 10.45 3.00 -1.33
CA PRO A 53 11.12 3.07 -0.05
C PRO A 53 12.20 4.15 -0.07
N LYS A 54 12.42 4.80 1.06
CA LYS A 54 13.53 5.70 1.25
C LYS A 54 14.80 4.92 1.57
N ILE A 55 15.92 5.40 1.09
CA ILE A 55 17.20 4.73 1.23
C ILE A 55 18.22 5.69 1.82
N HIS A 56 18.84 5.29 2.92
CA HIS A 56 20.04 5.93 3.43
C HIS A 56 21.24 5.48 2.61
N VAL A 57 22.01 6.44 2.12
CA VAL A 57 23.25 6.21 1.36
C VAL A 57 24.39 6.86 2.10
N ARG A 58 25.37 6.09 2.50
CA ARG A 58 26.63 6.57 3.07
C ARG A 58 27.73 6.44 2.05
N ILE A 59 28.39 7.54 1.75
CA ILE A 59 29.55 7.59 0.85
C ILE A 59 30.78 7.90 1.68
N SER A 60 31.69 6.97 1.73
CA SER A 60 32.99 7.08 2.43
C SER A 60 34.14 6.77 1.49
N LEU A 61 35.28 7.37 1.74
CA LEU A 61 36.53 6.97 1.09
C LEU A 61 37.02 5.68 1.76
N LYS A 62 37.27 4.63 0.99
CA LYS A 62 37.92 3.44 1.49
C LYS A 62 39.43 3.74 1.61
N GLU A 63 39.92 3.87 2.81
CA GLU A 63 41.36 3.88 3.05
C GLU A 63 41.91 2.50 2.63
N THR A 64 42.68 2.48 1.56
CA THR A 64 43.45 1.30 1.22
C THR A 64 44.57 1.23 2.20
N GLY A 65 44.51 0.30 3.16
CA GLY A 65 45.57 0.05 4.12
C GLY A 65 46.87 -0.22 3.41
N GLU A 66 47.93 0.37 4.00
CA GLU A 66 49.36 0.19 3.72
C GLU A 66 49.88 0.83 2.40
N GLY A 67 50.32 2.07 2.51
CA GLY A 67 51.62 2.52 1.98
C GLY A 67 51.72 2.92 0.52
N LYS A 68 50.62 3.30 -0.17
CA LYS A 68 50.74 4.04 -1.42
C LYS A 68 49.71 5.16 -1.44
N GLU A 69 50.23 6.40 -1.40
CA GLU A 69 49.48 7.61 -1.77
C GLU A 69 49.14 7.54 -3.27
N GLU A 70 48.05 6.82 -3.59
CA GLU A 70 47.39 7.00 -4.87
C GLU A 70 46.28 8.03 -4.63
N GLU A 71 46.45 9.24 -5.17
CA GLU A 71 45.40 10.24 -5.37
C GLU A 71 44.25 9.62 -6.16
N GLY A 72 43.29 9.05 -5.46
CA GLY A 72 42.16 8.37 -6.07
C GLY A 72 41.51 7.37 -5.14
N GLY A 73 41.28 7.73 -3.88
CA GLY A 73 40.55 6.90 -2.93
C GLY A 73 39.23 6.41 -3.54
N ARG A 74 39.10 5.07 -3.69
CA ARG A 74 37.83 4.50 -4.20
C ARG A 74 36.72 4.79 -3.22
N ALA A 75 35.70 5.52 -3.69
CA ALA A 75 34.49 5.76 -2.90
C ALA A 75 33.80 4.44 -2.60
N SER A 76 33.55 4.19 -1.33
CA SER A 76 32.72 3.08 -0.85
C SER A 76 31.30 3.60 -0.66
N ILE A 77 30.33 2.95 -1.27
CA ILE A 77 28.91 3.30 -1.17
C ILE A 77 28.22 2.21 -0.37
N ALA A 78 27.65 2.58 0.78
CA ALA A 78 26.80 1.72 1.58
C ALA A 78 25.37 2.27 1.55
N ALA A 79 24.43 1.47 1.13
CA ALA A 79 23.02 1.87 1.07
C ALA A 79 22.16 0.94 1.90
N ARG A 80 21.16 1.47 2.59
CA ARG A 80 20.24 0.70 3.45
C ARG A 80 18.85 1.28 3.39
N TYR A 81 17.85 0.43 3.54
CA TYR A 81 16.47 0.90 3.66
C TYR A 81 16.26 1.65 4.97
N VAL A 82 15.55 2.78 4.88
CA VAL A 82 15.13 3.54 6.06
C VAL A 82 13.95 2.85 6.70
N GLN A 83 14.07 2.50 7.97
CA GLN A 83 12.95 2.07 8.80
C GLN A 83 12.46 3.27 9.62
N ILE A 84 11.14 3.43 9.69
CA ILE A 84 10.52 4.53 10.45
C ILE A 84 10.91 4.40 11.93
N GLY A 85 11.51 5.47 12.49
CA GLY A 85 11.91 5.51 13.89
C GLY A 85 13.28 4.89 14.20
N SER A 86 14.02 4.39 13.20
CA SER A 86 15.39 3.94 13.38
C SER A 86 16.39 4.99 12.90
N GLU A 87 17.44 5.18 13.68
CA GLU A 87 18.64 5.88 13.24
C GLU A 87 19.43 4.99 12.29
N TRP A 88 20.51 5.53 11.70
CA TRP A 88 21.45 4.73 10.92
C TRP A 88 22.01 3.61 11.78
N SER A 89 21.67 2.38 11.45
CA SER A 89 22.18 1.20 12.13
C SER A 89 23.18 0.46 11.24
N ASP A 90 24.35 0.18 11.76
CA ASP A 90 25.35 -0.60 11.03
C ASP A 90 24.97 -2.08 10.92
N ASP A 91 23.99 -2.54 11.71
CA ASP A 91 23.50 -3.92 11.69
C ASP A 91 22.49 -4.21 10.56
N ALA A 92 21.92 -3.16 9.93
CA ALA A 92 20.96 -3.34 8.85
C ALA A 92 21.66 -3.88 7.57
N PRO A 93 21.01 -4.74 6.80
CA PRO A 93 21.60 -5.30 5.59
C PRO A 93 21.92 -4.21 4.56
N VAL A 94 23.14 -4.24 4.06
CA VAL A 94 23.60 -3.33 3.01
C VAL A 94 23.10 -3.81 1.66
N LEU A 95 22.53 -2.88 0.89
CA LEU A 95 22.05 -3.14 -0.46
C LEU A 95 23.24 -3.26 -1.42
N ALA A 96 23.14 -4.21 -2.35
CA ALA A 96 24.16 -4.39 -3.37
C ALA A 96 24.20 -3.19 -4.34
N TYR A 97 25.40 -2.78 -4.74
CA TYR A 97 25.60 -1.79 -5.77
C TYR A 97 25.85 -2.47 -7.14
N PRO A 98 25.24 -2.01 -8.24
CA PRO A 98 24.33 -0.86 -8.38
C PRO A 98 22.99 -1.08 -7.70
N LEU A 99 22.44 0.01 -7.12
CA LEU A 99 21.21 -0.04 -6.36
C LEU A 99 20.02 -0.43 -7.27
N ARG A 100 19.27 -1.44 -6.84
CA ARG A 100 18.03 -1.86 -7.48
C ARG A 100 16.87 -1.55 -6.55
N ILE A 101 16.02 -0.64 -6.96
CA ILE A 101 14.90 -0.14 -6.14
C ILE A 101 13.61 -0.52 -6.83
N SER A 102 12.74 -1.22 -6.09
CA SER A 102 11.40 -1.58 -6.55
C SER A 102 10.37 -0.72 -5.84
N ALA A 103 9.29 -0.39 -6.53
CA ALA A 103 8.15 0.25 -5.90
C ALA A 103 7.54 -0.69 -4.84
N SER A 104 7.21 -0.13 -3.70
CA SER A 104 6.54 -0.86 -2.62
C SER A 104 5.04 -1.00 -2.90
N ASP A 105 4.43 0.05 -3.45
CA ASP A 105 3.00 0.11 -3.69
C ASP A 105 2.67 1.11 -4.81
N LYS A 106 1.42 1.10 -5.25
CA LYS A 106 0.85 2.08 -6.16
C LYS A 106 -0.10 2.99 -5.40
N TYR A 107 -0.03 4.30 -5.66
CA TYR A 107 -1.00 5.22 -5.09
C TYR A 107 -2.40 4.93 -5.65
N ASP A 108 -3.34 4.72 -4.74
CA ASP A 108 -4.76 4.70 -5.06
C ASP A 108 -5.39 6.00 -4.56
N PHE A 109 -5.67 6.91 -5.48
CA PHE A 109 -6.25 8.21 -5.18
C PHE A 109 -7.78 8.20 -5.18
N PHE A 110 -8.38 7.12 -5.66
CA PHE A 110 -9.82 7.04 -5.84
C PHE A 110 -10.41 5.91 -5.00
N THR A 111 -11.08 6.30 -3.94
CA THR A 111 -11.94 5.36 -3.22
C THR A 111 -13.17 5.08 -4.06
N GLU A 112 -13.39 3.83 -4.44
CA GLU A 112 -14.60 3.41 -5.12
C GLU A 112 -15.81 3.71 -4.22
N ARG A 113 -16.79 4.42 -4.78
CA ARG A 113 -18.07 4.62 -4.07
C ARG A 113 -18.72 3.25 -3.96
N GLN A 114 -18.96 2.82 -2.73
CA GLN A 114 -19.75 1.62 -2.49
C GLN A 114 -21.16 1.86 -3.04
N GLY A 115 -21.46 1.23 -4.17
CA GLY A 115 -22.80 1.21 -4.73
C GLY A 115 -23.78 0.57 -3.75
N PHE A 116 -25.03 1.05 -3.70
CA PHE A 116 -26.08 0.42 -2.94
C PHE A 116 -26.35 -0.99 -3.52
N SER A 117 -25.92 -2.01 -2.80
CA SER A 117 -26.15 -3.40 -3.19
C SER A 117 -27.32 -3.96 -2.37
N ILE A 118 -28.43 -4.23 -3.04
CA ILE A 118 -29.61 -4.86 -2.44
C ILE A 118 -29.23 -6.25 -1.90
N ILE A 119 -28.37 -6.97 -2.61
CA ILE A 119 -27.92 -8.31 -2.20
C ILE A 119 -27.10 -8.23 -0.91
N ALA A 120 -26.18 -7.25 -0.79
CA ALA A 120 -25.40 -7.04 0.43
C ALA A 120 -26.28 -6.65 1.62
N MET A 121 -27.38 -5.93 1.37
CA MET A 121 -28.35 -5.59 2.40
C MET A 121 -29.06 -6.85 2.94
N PHE A 122 -29.44 -7.79 2.07
CA PHE A 122 -30.05 -9.06 2.49
C PHE A 122 -29.05 -10.06 3.11
N SER A 123 -27.75 -9.87 2.88
CA SER A 123 -26.69 -10.68 3.54
C SER A 123 -26.49 -10.30 5.00
N ASN A 124 -27.00 -9.14 5.44
CA ASN A 124 -26.97 -8.74 6.83
C ASN A 124 -28.08 -9.47 7.60
N PRO A 125 -27.76 -10.28 8.64
CA PRO A 125 -28.74 -11.05 9.39
C PRO A 125 -29.84 -10.18 10.04
N TYR A 126 -29.49 -8.96 10.45
CA TYR A 126 -30.43 -7.99 10.98
C TYR A 126 -31.48 -7.57 9.94
N MET A 127 -31.04 -7.27 8.72
CA MET A 127 -31.95 -6.87 7.63
C MET A 127 -32.82 -8.04 7.16
N MET A 128 -32.30 -9.27 7.21
CA MET A 128 -33.10 -10.48 6.96
C MET A 128 -34.22 -10.63 7.99
N MET A 129 -33.92 -10.37 9.27
CA MET A 129 -34.90 -10.43 10.36
C MET A 129 -36.00 -9.36 10.20
N VAL A 130 -35.62 -8.14 9.85
CA VAL A 130 -36.58 -7.06 9.54
C VAL A 130 -37.42 -7.39 8.30
N GLY A 131 -36.81 -7.92 7.25
CA GLY A 131 -37.51 -8.36 6.05
C GLY A 131 -38.49 -9.49 6.34
N ALA A 132 -38.10 -10.49 7.11
CA ALA A 132 -38.96 -11.59 7.50
C ALA A 132 -40.16 -11.14 8.36
N SER A 133 -39.94 -10.20 9.31
CA SER A 133 -41.03 -9.65 10.13
C SER A 133 -42.02 -8.86 9.31
N LEU A 134 -41.57 -8.08 8.33
CA LEU A 134 -42.40 -7.30 7.44
C LEU A 134 -43.23 -8.21 6.51
N LEU A 135 -42.59 -9.27 6.04
CA LEU A 135 -43.24 -10.29 5.24
C LEU A 135 -44.30 -11.06 6.04
N ALA A 136 -44.02 -11.35 7.31
CA ALA A 136 -45.01 -11.99 8.21
C ALA A 136 -46.26 -11.08 8.42
N VAL A 137 -46.09 -9.78 8.62
CA VAL A 137 -47.18 -8.83 8.77
C VAL A 137 -48.09 -8.77 7.53
N PHE A 138 -47.53 -8.98 6.33
CA PHE A 138 -48.34 -9.01 5.08
C PHE A 138 -48.94 -10.39 4.78
N ILE A 139 -48.24 -11.45 5.10
CA ILE A 139 -48.66 -12.83 4.80
C ILE A 139 -49.68 -13.33 5.80
N LEU A 140 -49.50 -13.04 7.10
CA LEU A 140 -50.42 -13.52 8.16
C LEU A 140 -51.89 -13.13 7.92
N PRO A 141 -52.26 -11.86 7.64
CA PRO A 141 -53.66 -11.50 7.39
C PRO A 141 -54.20 -12.17 6.14
N LYS A 142 -53.36 -12.37 5.11
CA LYS A 142 -53.77 -13.04 3.88
C LYS A 142 -53.95 -14.55 4.08
N LEU A 143 -53.15 -15.17 4.92
CA LEU A 143 -53.36 -16.56 5.33
C LEU A 143 -54.63 -16.71 6.15
N GLN A 144 -54.87 -15.82 7.11
CA GLN A 144 -56.06 -15.82 7.96
C GLN A 144 -57.36 -15.66 7.16
N ALA A 145 -57.31 -14.87 6.08
CA ALA A 145 -58.44 -14.69 5.18
C ALA A 145 -58.79 -15.93 4.34
N ASN A 146 -57.81 -16.82 4.13
CA ASN A 146 -57.96 -18.05 3.32
C ASN A 146 -58.03 -19.34 4.17
N MET A 147 -57.88 -19.23 5.49
CA MET A 147 -57.99 -20.39 6.40
C MET A 147 -59.40 -20.48 6.93
N ASP A 148 -59.92 -21.71 6.98
CA ASP A 148 -61.21 -22.00 7.57
C ASP A 148 -61.25 -21.60 9.06
N PRO A 149 -62.34 -21.06 9.56
CA PRO A 149 -62.45 -20.56 10.93
C PRO A 149 -62.29 -21.62 12.00
N GLU A 150 -62.36 -22.89 11.66
CA GLU A 150 -62.08 -24.01 12.59
C GLU A 150 -60.59 -24.23 12.87
N ALA A 151 -59.73 -24.08 11.87
CA ALA A 151 -58.29 -24.21 12.03
C ALA A 151 -57.67 -23.07 12.85
N LEU A 152 -58.27 -21.88 12.82
CA LEU A 152 -57.85 -20.74 13.65
C LEU A 152 -58.15 -20.96 15.14
N LYS A 153 -59.16 -21.68 15.51
CA LYS A 153 -59.52 -22.01 16.92
C LYS A 153 -58.54 -23.04 17.50
N GLU A 154 -58.05 -23.98 16.72
CA GLU A 154 -57.07 -24.95 17.16
C GLU A 154 -55.70 -24.32 17.45
N LEU A 155 -55.27 -23.36 16.61
CA LEU A 155 -54.01 -22.64 16.84
C LEU A 155 -54.05 -21.67 18.04
N GLN A 156 -55.21 -21.11 18.37
CA GLN A 156 -55.37 -20.26 19.57
C GLN A 156 -55.65 -21.07 20.84
N GLY A 157 -56.08 -22.30 20.70
CA GLY A 157 -56.37 -23.20 21.86
C GLY A 157 -55.11 -23.91 22.45
N GLY A 158 -53.96 -23.84 21.71
CA GLY A 158 -52.73 -24.55 22.11
C GLY A 158 -51.82 -23.80 23.12
N THR A 159 -52.24 -22.67 23.67
CA THR A 159 -51.40 -21.90 24.63
C THR A 159 -52.12 -21.76 25.98
N LYS A 160 -52.61 -22.86 26.50
CA LYS A 160 -53.02 -22.96 27.92
C LYS A 160 -52.71 -24.36 28.40
N GLU A 161 -51.48 -24.57 28.85
CA GLU A 161 -51.10 -25.37 30.01
C GLU A 161 -49.68 -25.00 30.40
#